data_e7423ae8fe8d1544b010f6c716e4c51b
#
_entry.id   e7423ae8fe8d1544b010f6c716e4c51b
#
_cell.length_a   1.000
_cell.length_b   1.000
_cell.length_c   1.000
_cell.angle_alpha   90.00
_cell.angle_beta   90.00
_cell.angle_gamma   90.00
#
_symmetry.space_group_name_H-M   'P 1'
#
loop_
_entity.id
_entity.type
_entity.pdbx_description
1 polymer ?
#
loop_
_entity_poly.entity_id
_entity_poly.type
_entity_poly.pdbx_seq_one_letter_code
_entity_poly.pdbx_strand_id
1 'polypeptide(L)'
;MKKLLFILAVFCTILSTFSQRDQELFRINDTPVLVSEFKQVYEKNLSLVEDEKGNDLDDYLELFINYKLKVKEAYSLQLDTVKGYQEELEMYKNQLIIPYLYDKETLDELVKEAYNRTKTEIKASHILVKYPSDGIAVDTLFLKSKIDRYRSRILQGEDFAKVAREVSEDPSAKVNGGDLGYFSAFQMIYPFENVAYNTRAGEISEPFQTKFGLHIIKVTGSRLSKGEFEVAHILVVNSAKGKSKIEDIYQLLKSGASFEKLAKEYSDDIGSANKGGKLPKFGTGKMVDSFENEVLKLEKIGDYSKPFKTKYGWHIVKLLKNYPITSFEEMKEELTTRIKNSSRVKALRNGGLEKVKKNYKIKEYPEAIKIFKGSIKNKKLGEIVLSINEKEWLQKDLFMFATSKNQQVDQKLFKEFVNTKVINYFKEDLGNKDSEYKNILQEYKEGLLLFDLMENKIWNKASMDEVGLNKFYLSHKNKYGKELDEIRGQVISDYQDELEKEWIKDLRKKNTIKVKEKVLRKLKKTYNQ
;
A
#
# COMPACT_ATOMS: atom_id res chain seq x y z
N MET A 1 -38.90 29.09 -58.88
CA MET A 1 -38.91 28.41 -57.60
C MET A 1 -37.86 27.32 -57.60
N LYS A 2 -36.63 27.67 -57.24
CA LYS A 2 -35.48 26.75 -57.27
C LYS A 2 -35.21 26.25 -55.85
N LYS A 3 -35.39 24.96 -55.65
CA LYS A 3 -34.96 24.29 -54.42
C LYS A 3 -33.47 24.10 -54.43
N LEU A 4 -32.77 24.77 -53.55
CA LEU A 4 -31.34 24.59 -53.32
C LEU A 4 -31.18 23.37 -52.39
N LEU A 5 -30.69 22.26 -52.93
CA LEU A 5 -30.23 21.12 -52.17
C LEU A 5 -28.84 21.47 -51.60
N PHE A 6 -28.79 21.61 -50.28
CA PHE A 6 -27.52 21.67 -49.53
C PHE A 6 -27.07 20.23 -49.26
N ILE A 7 -26.10 19.76 -50.08
CA ILE A 7 -25.39 18.50 -49.78
C ILE A 7 -24.33 18.82 -48.74
N LEU A 8 -24.61 18.43 -47.52
CA LEU A 8 -23.63 18.45 -46.43
C LEU A 8 -22.68 17.29 -46.67
N ALA A 9 -21.54 17.54 -47.32
CA ALA A 9 -20.46 16.61 -47.38
C ALA A 9 -19.84 16.50 -45.99
N VAL A 10 -20.25 15.48 -45.25
CA VAL A 10 -19.53 15.03 -44.04
C VAL A 10 -18.20 14.45 -44.50
N PHE A 11 -17.16 15.26 -44.44
CA PHE A 11 -15.80 14.80 -44.55
C PHE A 11 -15.51 13.96 -43.28
N CYS A 12 -15.84 12.66 -43.32
CA CYS A 12 -15.25 11.68 -42.47
C CYS A 12 -13.74 11.65 -42.76
N THR A 13 -13.00 12.50 -42.08
CA THR A 13 -11.57 12.27 -41.94
C THR A 13 -11.44 11.00 -41.07
N ILE A 14 -11.37 9.87 -41.78
CA ILE A 14 -10.79 8.66 -41.22
C ILE A 14 -9.33 9.06 -40.96
N LEU A 15 -9.06 9.48 -39.72
CA LEU A 15 -7.74 9.39 -39.13
C LEU A 15 -7.41 7.90 -39.10
N SER A 16 -6.91 7.40 -40.25
CA SER A 16 -6.09 6.22 -40.29
C SER A 16 -4.91 6.53 -39.37
N THR A 17 -5.05 6.17 -38.11
CA THR A 17 -3.92 5.89 -37.24
C THR A 17 -3.21 4.71 -37.91
N PHE A 18 -2.38 5.01 -38.90
CA PHE A 18 -1.28 4.15 -39.25
C PHE A 18 -0.55 3.96 -37.90
N SER A 19 -0.72 2.83 -37.29
CA SER A 19 0.21 2.32 -36.31
C SER A 19 1.57 2.33 -37.01
N GLN A 20 2.29 3.44 -36.83
CA GLN A 20 3.63 3.56 -37.37
C GLN A 20 4.39 2.43 -36.68
N ARG A 21 4.71 1.36 -37.43
CA ARG A 21 5.52 0.25 -36.92
C ARG A 21 6.71 0.88 -36.24
N ASP A 22 6.88 0.60 -34.95
CA ASP A 22 7.99 1.11 -34.16
C ASP A 22 9.30 0.82 -34.88
N GLN A 23 10.11 1.85 -35.12
CA GLN A 23 11.27 1.75 -35.98
C GLN A 23 12.45 1.17 -35.19
N GLU A 24 13.22 0.29 -35.84
CA GLU A 24 14.50 -0.17 -35.31
C GLU A 24 15.48 1.00 -35.27
N LEU A 25 15.99 1.34 -34.09
CA LEU A 25 17.02 2.35 -33.88
C LEU A 25 18.42 1.76 -34.14
N PHE A 26 18.68 0.61 -33.53
CA PHE A 26 19.91 -0.16 -33.78
C PHE A 26 19.63 -1.64 -33.52
N ARG A 27 20.62 -2.47 -33.85
CA ARG A 27 20.59 -3.90 -33.48
C ARG A 27 21.93 -4.35 -32.90
N ILE A 28 21.83 -5.32 -32.00
CA ILE A 28 22.96 -6.07 -31.47
C ILE A 28 22.87 -7.48 -32.00
N ASN A 29 23.77 -7.88 -32.86
CA ASN A 29 23.69 -9.09 -33.69
C ASN A 29 22.33 -9.12 -34.43
N ASP A 30 21.48 -10.13 -34.16
CA ASP A 30 20.15 -10.28 -34.77
C ASP A 30 19.01 -9.67 -33.96
N THR A 31 19.28 -9.13 -32.77
CA THR A 31 18.28 -8.57 -31.89
C THR A 31 18.08 -7.08 -32.18
N PRO A 32 16.91 -6.64 -32.68
CA PRO A 32 16.62 -5.24 -32.89
C PRO A 32 16.29 -4.55 -31.57
N VAL A 33 16.66 -3.28 -31.46
CA VAL A 33 16.26 -2.35 -30.39
C VAL A 33 15.49 -1.21 -31.02
N LEU A 34 14.31 -0.92 -30.48
CA LEU A 34 13.33 -0.04 -31.08
C LEU A 34 13.47 1.40 -30.56
N VAL A 35 12.99 2.35 -31.38
CA VAL A 35 12.97 3.77 -31.01
C VAL A 35 12.16 4.01 -29.75
N SER A 36 11.06 3.29 -29.55
CA SER A 36 10.21 3.43 -28.35
C SER A 36 10.96 3.07 -27.07
N GLU A 37 11.74 1.98 -27.09
CA GLU A 37 12.55 1.55 -25.94
C GLU A 37 13.58 2.62 -25.54
N PHE A 38 14.27 3.18 -26.54
CA PHE A 38 15.24 4.25 -26.32
C PHE A 38 14.57 5.51 -25.77
N LYS A 39 13.50 5.98 -26.44
CA LYS A 39 12.77 7.18 -26.05
C LYS A 39 12.29 7.13 -24.62
N GLN A 40 11.70 6.04 -24.22
CA GLN A 40 11.17 5.86 -22.87
C GLN A 40 12.24 6.11 -21.80
N VAL A 41 13.43 5.52 -21.98
CA VAL A 41 14.54 5.66 -21.02
C VAL A 41 15.17 7.06 -21.12
N TYR A 42 15.34 7.58 -22.33
CA TYR A 42 15.89 8.91 -22.57
C TYR A 42 15.01 10.02 -21.97
N GLU A 43 13.72 10.02 -22.28
CA GLU A 43 12.76 11.04 -21.81
C GLU A 43 12.60 11.03 -20.27
N LYS A 44 12.62 9.84 -19.66
CA LYS A 44 12.61 9.70 -18.21
C LYS A 44 13.85 10.32 -17.55
N ASN A 45 15.01 10.15 -18.16
CA ASN A 45 16.26 10.67 -17.62
C ASN A 45 16.45 12.17 -17.92
N LEU A 46 15.93 12.69 -19.03
CA LEU A 46 15.93 14.13 -19.32
C LEU A 46 15.35 14.98 -18.19
N SER A 47 14.31 14.47 -17.52
CA SER A 47 13.69 15.16 -16.39
C SER A 47 14.55 15.19 -15.11
N LEU A 48 15.61 14.40 -15.06
CA LEU A 48 16.50 14.25 -13.90
C LEU A 48 17.86 14.95 -14.08
N VAL A 49 18.21 15.36 -15.32
CA VAL A 49 19.49 16.00 -15.63
C VAL A 49 19.30 17.50 -15.68
N GLU A 50 19.87 18.20 -14.70
CA GLU A 50 19.84 19.69 -14.61
C GLU A 50 20.88 20.37 -15.54
N ASP A 51 21.81 19.61 -16.17
CA ASP A 51 22.94 20.17 -16.91
C ASP A 51 22.78 19.95 -18.44
N GLU A 52 22.87 21.03 -19.22
CA GLU A 52 22.71 21.01 -20.70
C GLU A 52 23.71 20.08 -21.40
N LYS A 53 24.89 19.82 -20.81
CA LYS A 53 25.91 18.92 -21.34
C LYS A 53 25.56 17.43 -21.24
N GLY A 54 24.64 17.04 -20.37
CA GLY A 54 24.17 15.65 -20.20
C GLY A 54 23.07 15.24 -21.20
N ASN A 55 22.63 16.15 -22.06
CA ASN A 55 21.51 15.96 -22.97
C ASN A 55 21.91 15.59 -24.41
N ASP A 56 23.22 15.35 -24.70
CA ASP A 56 23.65 14.91 -26.00
C ASP A 56 23.10 13.52 -26.32
N LEU A 57 22.33 13.43 -27.40
CA LEU A 57 21.63 12.19 -27.77
C LEU A 57 22.60 11.11 -28.23
N ASP A 58 23.75 11.48 -28.81
CA ASP A 58 24.77 10.51 -29.23
C ASP A 58 25.46 9.89 -28.03
N ASP A 59 25.85 10.69 -27.05
CA ASP A 59 26.45 10.20 -25.82
C ASP A 59 25.48 9.29 -25.06
N TYR A 60 24.21 9.70 -25.00
CA TYR A 60 23.19 8.88 -24.39
C TYR A 60 22.91 7.58 -25.15
N LEU A 61 22.93 7.60 -26.47
CA LEU A 61 22.79 6.40 -27.30
C LEU A 61 23.93 5.40 -27.02
N GLU A 62 25.16 5.89 -26.88
CA GLU A 62 26.31 5.05 -26.54
C GLU A 62 26.16 4.39 -25.17
N LEU A 63 25.67 5.14 -24.17
CA LEU A 63 25.34 4.59 -22.85
C LEU A 63 24.23 3.53 -22.94
N PHE A 64 23.20 3.80 -23.73
CA PHE A 64 22.09 2.87 -23.91
C PHE A 64 22.50 1.59 -24.66
N ILE A 65 23.38 1.69 -25.64
CA ILE A 65 23.98 0.53 -26.32
C ILE A 65 24.76 -0.32 -25.30
N ASN A 66 25.59 0.30 -24.47
CA ASN A 66 26.36 -0.40 -23.43
C ASN A 66 25.43 -1.09 -22.43
N TYR A 67 24.35 -0.43 -22.02
CA TYR A 67 23.30 -1.01 -21.18
C TYR A 67 22.71 -2.27 -21.84
N LYS A 68 22.27 -2.20 -23.09
CA LYS A 68 21.68 -3.33 -23.82
C LYS A 68 22.67 -4.47 -24.05
N LEU A 69 23.97 -4.19 -24.22
CA LEU A 69 25.02 -5.21 -24.28
C LEU A 69 25.14 -5.98 -22.96
N LYS A 70 25.10 -5.28 -21.83
CA LYS A 70 25.14 -5.90 -20.49
C LYS A 70 23.89 -6.76 -20.23
N VAL A 71 22.70 -6.26 -20.56
CA VAL A 71 21.45 -7.01 -20.46
C VAL A 71 21.49 -8.29 -21.30
N LYS A 72 22.01 -8.20 -22.53
CA LYS A 72 22.19 -9.37 -23.41
C LYS A 72 23.13 -10.40 -22.80
N GLU A 73 24.23 -9.97 -22.21
CA GLU A 73 25.17 -10.87 -21.50
C GLU A 73 24.47 -11.56 -20.30
N ALA A 74 23.65 -10.84 -19.54
CA ALA A 74 22.90 -11.42 -18.42
C ALA A 74 21.95 -12.54 -18.89
N TYR A 75 21.21 -12.33 -20.00
CA TYR A 75 20.40 -13.39 -20.61
C TYR A 75 21.23 -14.57 -21.11
N SER A 76 22.40 -14.30 -21.72
CA SER A 76 23.30 -15.38 -22.20
C SER A 76 23.84 -16.24 -21.06
N LEU A 77 23.97 -15.67 -19.87
CA LEU A 77 24.35 -16.35 -18.63
C LEU A 77 23.15 -16.97 -17.89
N GLN A 78 21.94 -16.92 -18.47
CA GLN A 78 20.69 -17.45 -17.91
C GLN A 78 20.35 -16.90 -16.51
N LEU A 79 20.73 -15.67 -16.19
CA LEU A 79 20.44 -15.06 -14.90
C LEU A 79 18.94 -14.88 -14.67
N ASP A 80 18.15 -14.77 -15.74
CA ASP A 80 16.70 -14.73 -15.71
C ASP A 80 16.05 -16.04 -15.23
N THR A 81 16.80 -17.14 -15.19
CA THR A 81 16.30 -18.46 -14.72
C THR A 81 16.60 -18.71 -13.23
N VAL A 82 17.40 -17.86 -12.59
CA VAL A 82 17.77 -18.01 -11.19
C VAL A 82 16.55 -17.80 -10.28
N LYS A 83 16.41 -18.64 -9.27
CA LYS A 83 15.24 -18.64 -8.38
C LYS A 83 15.00 -17.28 -7.72
N GLY A 84 16.07 -16.62 -7.22
CA GLY A 84 15.98 -15.29 -6.60
C GLY A 84 15.38 -14.25 -7.55
N TYR A 85 15.89 -14.20 -8.79
CA TYR A 85 15.35 -13.31 -9.83
C TYR A 85 13.86 -13.57 -10.10
N GLN A 86 13.46 -14.84 -10.23
CA GLN A 86 12.06 -15.20 -10.51
C GLN A 86 11.11 -14.82 -9.36
N GLU A 87 11.54 -15.03 -8.11
CA GLU A 87 10.77 -14.67 -6.93
C GLU A 87 10.61 -13.14 -6.80
N GLU A 88 11.67 -12.38 -7.01
CA GLU A 88 11.65 -10.93 -6.94
C GLU A 88 10.83 -10.32 -8.06
N LEU A 89 10.97 -10.83 -9.29
CA LEU A 89 10.16 -10.42 -10.43
C LEU A 89 8.67 -10.67 -10.20
N GLU A 90 8.31 -11.82 -9.62
CA GLU A 90 6.90 -12.12 -9.34
C GLU A 90 6.35 -11.22 -8.22
N MET A 91 7.16 -10.91 -7.22
CA MET A 91 6.80 -9.95 -6.18
C MET A 91 6.53 -8.56 -6.77
N TYR A 92 7.39 -8.10 -7.70
CA TYR A 92 7.19 -6.83 -8.38
C TYR A 92 5.94 -6.81 -9.27
N LYS A 93 5.68 -7.87 -10.06
CA LYS A 93 4.43 -8.00 -10.83
C LYS A 93 3.19 -7.91 -9.94
N ASN A 94 3.27 -8.48 -8.72
CA ASN A 94 2.18 -8.41 -7.74
C ASN A 94 1.96 -6.98 -7.21
N GLN A 95 3.00 -6.15 -7.16
CA GLN A 95 2.89 -4.73 -6.81
C GLN A 95 2.40 -3.89 -7.99
N LEU A 96 2.97 -4.12 -9.17
CA LEU A 96 2.66 -3.36 -10.38
C LEU A 96 1.20 -3.50 -10.82
N ILE A 97 0.55 -4.67 -10.56
CA ILE A 97 -0.84 -4.90 -10.93
C ILE A 97 -1.84 -4.10 -10.05
N ILE A 98 -1.42 -3.64 -8.86
CA ILE A 98 -2.34 -3.05 -7.88
C ILE A 98 -3.16 -1.87 -8.44
N PRO A 99 -2.56 -0.88 -9.13
CA PRO A 99 -3.32 0.23 -9.71
C PRO A 99 -4.37 -0.22 -10.74
N TYR A 100 -4.09 -1.28 -11.49
CA TYR A 100 -4.98 -1.83 -12.51
C TYR A 100 -6.17 -2.63 -11.93
N LEU A 101 -6.06 -3.03 -10.66
CA LEU A 101 -7.15 -3.64 -9.90
C LEU A 101 -8.00 -2.60 -9.15
N TYR A 102 -7.69 -1.29 -9.27
CA TYR A 102 -8.50 -0.24 -8.67
C TYR A 102 -9.66 0.12 -9.60
N ASP A 103 -10.85 -0.30 -9.21
CA ASP A 103 -12.06 0.16 -9.88
C ASP A 103 -12.43 1.57 -9.40
N LYS A 104 -12.52 2.51 -10.35
CA LYS A 104 -12.84 3.91 -10.05
C LYS A 104 -14.22 4.05 -9.39
N GLU A 105 -15.20 3.29 -9.84
CA GLU A 105 -16.56 3.32 -9.30
C GLU A 105 -16.57 2.85 -7.84
N THR A 106 -15.96 1.70 -7.56
CA THR A 106 -15.78 1.21 -6.18
C THR A 106 -14.99 2.19 -5.31
N LEU A 107 -13.97 2.86 -5.86
CA LEU A 107 -13.22 3.87 -5.14
C LEU A 107 -14.10 5.07 -4.77
N ASP A 108 -14.85 5.60 -5.73
CA ASP A 108 -15.75 6.73 -5.52
C ASP A 108 -16.86 6.40 -4.49
N GLU A 109 -17.39 5.17 -4.51
CA GLU A 109 -18.34 4.69 -3.50
C GLU A 109 -17.69 4.62 -2.10
N LEU A 110 -16.50 4.04 -1.98
CA LEU A 110 -15.77 3.96 -0.70
C LEU A 110 -15.38 5.34 -0.16
N VAL A 111 -15.07 6.31 -1.04
CA VAL A 111 -14.77 7.69 -0.64
C VAL A 111 -16.03 8.37 -0.10
N LYS A 112 -17.17 8.24 -0.78
CA LYS A 112 -18.47 8.75 -0.31
C LYS A 112 -18.90 8.12 1.01
N GLU A 113 -18.75 6.80 1.13
CA GLU A 113 -19.03 6.06 2.36
C GLU A 113 -18.16 6.58 3.51
N ALA A 114 -16.85 6.66 3.31
CA ALA A 114 -15.91 7.16 4.30
C ALA A 114 -16.25 8.59 4.74
N TYR A 115 -16.55 9.48 3.80
CA TYR A 115 -17.00 10.84 4.10
C TYR A 115 -18.26 10.86 4.97
N ASN A 116 -19.28 10.06 4.62
CA ASN A 116 -20.51 10.01 5.41
C ASN A 116 -20.25 9.48 6.82
N ARG A 117 -19.35 8.50 6.95
CA ARG A 117 -18.96 7.95 8.25
C ARG A 117 -18.11 8.91 9.09
N THR A 118 -17.31 9.79 8.47
CA THR A 118 -16.58 10.82 9.25
C THR A 118 -17.51 11.82 9.93
N LYS A 119 -18.71 12.04 9.41
CA LYS A 119 -19.71 12.94 10.00
C LYS A 119 -20.39 12.37 11.24
N THR A 120 -20.27 11.07 11.49
CA THR A 120 -20.98 10.37 12.55
C THR A 120 -20.01 9.54 13.35
N GLU A 121 -20.14 9.57 14.67
CA GLU A 121 -19.37 8.73 15.59
C GLU A 121 -20.28 7.67 16.17
N ILE A 122 -19.78 6.43 16.23
CA ILE A 122 -20.49 5.27 16.75
C ILE A 122 -19.88 4.88 18.11
N LYS A 123 -20.72 4.67 19.11
CA LYS A 123 -20.33 4.06 20.37
C LYS A 123 -20.72 2.58 20.35
N ALA A 124 -19.76 1.69 20.58
CA ALA A 124 -20.02 0.27 20.56
C ALA A 124 -19.19 -0.49 21.60
N SER A 125 -19.72 -1.65 22.00
CA SER A 125 -18.99 -2.68 22.75
C SER A 125 -18.84 -3.93 21.88
N HIS A 126 -17.78 -4.73 22.10
CA HIS A 126 -17.54 -5.94 21.35
C HIS A 126 -17.16 -7.16 22.20
N ILE A 127 -17.40 -8.34 21.64
CA ILE A 127 -16.86 -9.62 22.13
C ILE A 127 -16.07 -10.24 20.99
N LEU A 128 -14.87 -10.72 21.30
CA LEU A 128 -13.95 -11.37 20.37
C LEU A 128 -13.74 -12.83 20.74
N VAL A 129 -13.82 -13.72 19.75
CA VAL A 129 -13.29 -15.09 19.80
C VAL A 129 -12.13 -15.16 18.79
N LYS A 130 -10.89 -15.27 19.28
CA LYS A 130 -9.67 -15.23 18.47
C LYS A 130 -9.51 -16.47 17.60
N TYR A 131 -8.79 -16.32 16.51
CA TYR A 131 -8.21 -17.47 15.83
C TYR A 131 -7.03 -18.02 16.65
N PRO A 132 -6.83 -19.36 16.64
CA PRO A 132 -5.63 -19.96 17.21
C PRO A 132 -4.36 -19.37 16.58
N SER A 133 -3.33 -19.13 17.39
CA SER A 133 -2.07 -18.54 16.95
C SER A 133 -1.10 -19.54 16.31
N ASP A 134 -1.35 -20.84 16.46
CA ASP A 134 -0.31 -21.88 16.33
C ASP A 134 -0.33 -22.65 15.00
N GLY A 135 -0.88 -22.04 13.93
CA GLY A 135 -0.96 -22.70 12.61
C GLY A 135 -1.86 -23.94 12.58
N ILE A 136 -2.59 -24.24 13.65
CA ILE A 136 -3.58 -25.30 13.74
C ILE A 136 -4.75 -24.94 12.81
N ALA A 137 -5.21 -25.92 12.04
CA ALA A 137 -6.38 -25.76 11.17
C ALA A 137 -7.56 -25.22 12.01
N VAL A 138 -8.06 -24.04 11.64
CA VAL A 138 -9.12 -23.35 12.37
C VAL A 138 -10.43 -24.11 12.16
N ASP A 139 -10.96 -24.74 13.18
CA ASP A 139 -12.35 -25.22 13.16
C ASP A 139 -13.31 -24.02 13.21
N THR A 140 -13.63 -23.52 12.04
CA THR A 140 -14.50 -22.36 11.87
C THR A 140 -15.92 -22.62 12.37
N LEU A 141 -16.39 -23.87 12.34
CA LEU A 141 -17.71 -24.26 12.84
C LEU A 141 -17.74 -24.21 14.38
N PHE A 142 -16.69 -24.69 15.02
CA PHE A 142 -16.54 -24.60 16.48
C PHE A 142 -16.51 -23.15 16.95
N LEU A 143 -15.67 -22.32 16.32
CA LEU A 143 -15.59 -20.89 16.68
C LEU A 143 -16.93 -20.16 16.44
N LYS A 144 -17.61 -20.51 15.33
CA LYS A 144 -18.93 -19.95 15.04
C LYS A 144 -19.95 -20.36 16.10
N SER A 145 -20.02 -21.63 16.48
CA SER A 145 -20.93 -22.09 17.52
C SER A 145 -20.66 -21.42 18.88
N LYS A 146 -19.38 -21.15 19.18
CA LYS A 146 -18.95 -20.46 20.40
C LYS A 146 -19.45 -19.02 20.43
N ILE A 147 -19.25 -18.24 19.36
CA ILE A 147 -19.70 -16.84 19.31
C ILE A 147 -21.23 -16.73 19.25
N ASP A 148 -21.91 -17.65 18.52
CA ASP A 148 -23.38 -17.72 18.45
C ASP A 148 -24.00 -17.96 19.83
N ARG A 149 -23.40 -18.82 20.65
CA ARG A 149 -23.84 -19.06 22.05
C ARG A 149 -23.71 -17.80 22.90
N TYR A 150 -22.62 -17.05 22.77
CA TYR A 150 -22.44 -15.79 23.51
C TYR A 150 -23.48 -14.74 23.09
N ARG A 151 -23.73 -14.63 21.77
CA ARG A 151 -24.78 -13.77 21.25
C ARG A 151 -26.16 -14.15 21.82
N SER A 152 -26.48 -15.43 21.84
CA SER A 152 -27.76 -15.93 22.34
C SER A 152 -27.99 -15.58 23.81
N ARG A 153 -26.96 -15.68 24.68
CA ARG A 153 -27.05 -15.24 26.10
C ARG A 153 -27.47 -13.77 26.20
N ILE A 154 -26.88 -12.92 25.40
CA ILE A 154 -27.15 -11.48 25.42
C ILE A 154 -28.55 -11.19 24.87
N LEU A 155 -28.99 -11.88 23.82
CA LEU A 155 -30.36 -11.76 23.29
C LEU A 155 -31.43 -12.26 24.27
N GLN A 156 -31.07 -13.18 25.17
CA GLN A 156 -31.94 -13.65 26.29
C GLN A 156 -31.94 -12.70 27.47
N GLY A 157 -31.24 -11.57 27.42
CA GLY A 157 -31.29 -10.51 28.43
C GLY A 157 -30.08 -10.44 29.35
N GLU A 158 -29.02 -11.26 29.16
CA GLU A 158 -27.80 -11.07 29.95
C GLU A 158 -27.12 -9.74 29.57
N ASP A 159 -26.55 -9.09 30.57
CA ASP A 159 -25.81 -7.84 30.35
C ASP A 159 -24.58 -8.06 29.46
N PHE A 160 -24.43 -7.26 28.40
CA PHE A 160 -23.37 -7.39 27.43
C PHE A 160 -21.97 -7.27 28.06
N ALA A 161 -21.79 -6.29 28.95
CA ALA A 161 -20.49 -6.06 29.60
C ALA A 161 -20.12 -7.20 30.54
N LYS A 162 -21.10 -7.82 31.21
CA LYS A 162 -20.90 -9.01 32.06
C LYS A 162 -20.43 -10.18 31.21
N VAL A 163 -21.14 -10.48 30.11
CA VAL A 163 -20.75 -11.56 29.18
C VAL A 163 -19.38 -11.27 28.57
N ALA A 164 -19.10 -10.03 28.14
CA ALA A 164 -17.82 -9.66 27.58
C ALA A 164 -16.65 -9.88 28.56
N ARG A 165 -16.80 -9.51 29.83
CA ARG A 165 -15.78 -9.78 30.87
C ARG A 165 -15.53 -11.26 31.08
N GLU A 166 -16.56 -12.07 30.95
CA GLU A 166 -16.48 -13.52 31.17
C GLU A 166 -15.81 -14.24 30.01
N VAL A 167 -16.22 -13.94 28.77
CA VAL A 167 -15.93 -14.81 27.59
C VAL A 167 -15.11 -14.16 26.49
N SER A 168 -14.97 -12.82 26.47
CA SER A 168 -14.21 -12.17 25.42
C SER A 168 -12.72 -12.47 25.55
N GLU A 169 -12.11 -12.81 24.39
CA GLU A 169 -10.68 -13.05 24.28
C GLU A 169 -9.90 -11.76 23.95
N ASP A 170 -10.59 -10.61 23.89
CA ASP A 170 -9.94 -9.30 23.92
C ASP A 170 -9.48 -9.00 25.37
N PRO A 171 -8.17 -8.80 25.62
CA PRO A 171 -7.68 -8.56 26.98
C PRO A 171 -8.32 -7.34 27.67
N SER A 172 -8.69 -6.31 26.89
CA SER A 172 -9.30 -5.09 27.44
C SER A 172 -10.70 -5.31 28.00
N ALA A 173 -11.41 -6.33 27.50
CA ALA A 173 -12.79 -6.63 27.90
C ALA A 173 -12.91 -7.00 29.41
N LYS A 174 -11.85 -7.54 30.01
CA LYS A 174 -11.80 -7.83 31.45
C LYS A 174 -12.01 -6.58 32.29
N VAL A 175 -11.52 -5.45 31.82
CA VAL A 175 -11.58 -4.15 32.53
C VAL A 175 -12.81 -3.36 32.07
N ASN A 176 -12.95 -3.14 30.75
CA ASN A 176 -13.96 -2.23 30.21
C ASN A 176 -15.29 -2.90 29.81
N GLY A 177 -15.42 -4.23 29.94
CA GLY A 177 -16.63 -4.94 29.51
C GLY A 177 -16.85 -4.93 28.01
N GLY A 178 -15.77 -4.77 27.25
CA GLY A 178 -15.78 -4.69 25.79
C GLY A 178 -16.11 -3.30 25.24
N ASP A 179 -16.34 -2.27 26.08
CA ASP A 179 -16.65 -0.90 25.64
C ASP A 179 -15.44 -0.27 24.91
N LEU A 180 -15.66 0.14 23.68
CA LEU A 180 -14.67 0.79 22.82
C LEU A 180 -14.79 2.33 22.82
N GLY A 181 -15.79 2.87 23.53
CA GLY A 181 -16.11 4.29 23.45
C GLY A 181 -16.68 4.69 22.09
N TYR A 182 -16.65 6.01 21.81
CA TYR A 182 -16.99 6.54 20.49
C TYR A 182 -15.79 6.42 19.55
N PHE A 183 -16.06 6.08 18.29
CA PHE A 183 -15.07 6.06 17.21
C PHE A 183 -15.69 6.52 15.90
N SER A 184 -14.86 7.00 14.99
CA SER A 184 -15.21 7.46 13.66
C SER A 184 -14.58 6.58 12.57
N ALA A 185 -14.77 6.94 11.30
CA ALA A 185 -14.18 6.27 10.15
C ALA A 185 -12.64 6.14 10.29
N PHE A 186 -12.07 5.05 9.80
CA PHE A 186 -10.64 4.71 9.82
C PHE A 186 -10.01 4.43 11.19
N GLN A 187 -10.76 4.44 12.26
CA GLN A 187 -10.23 4.11 13.59
C GLN A 187 -10.28 2.60 13.88
N MET A 188 -11.21 1.91 13.24
CA MET A 188 -11.31 0.45 13.27
C MET A 188 -10.94 -0.13 11.89
N ILE A 189 -10.58 -1.42 11.86
CA ILE A 189 -10.40 -2.11 10.58
C ILE A 189 -11.73 -2.17 9.84
N TYR A 190 -11.70 -2.04 8.52
CA TYR A 190 -12.90 -1.84 7.70
C TYR A 190 -14.02 -2.88 7.92
N PRO A 191 -13.76 -4.20 8.04
CA PRO A 191 -14.83 -5.14 8.33
C PRO A 191 -15.55 -4.87 9.66
N PHE A 192 -14.82 -4.44 10.69
CA PHE A 192 -15.39 -4.08 11.99
C PHE A 192 -16.19 -2.78 11.91
N GLU A 193 -15.59 -1.75 11.32
CA GLU A 193 -16.22 -0.46 11.08
C GLU A 193 -17.50 -0.61 10.27
N ASN A 194 -17.48 -1.43 9.21
CA ASN A 194 -18.63 -1.65 8.35
C ASN A 194 -19.81 -2.23 9.12
N VAL A 195 -19.59 -3.21 9.98
CA VAL A 195 -20.65 -3.77 10.81
C VAL A 195 -21.15 -2.75 11.83
N ALA A 196 -20.26 -1.97 12.46
CA ALA A 196 -20.63 -0.97 13.45
C ALA A 196 -21.56 0.11 12.86
N TYR A 197 -21.23 0.62 11.67
CA TYR A 197 -22.06 1.65 11.01
C TYR A 197 -23.37 1.12 10.44
N ASN A 198 -23.47 -0.18 10.18
CA ASN A 198 -24.69 -0.82 9.66
C ASN A 198 -25.56 -1.47 10.77
N THR A 199 -25.14 -1.44 12.03
CA THR A 199 -25.92 -1.91 13.19
C THR A 199 -26.60 -0.71 13.86
N ARG A 200 -27.89 -0.78 14.09
CA ARG A 200 -28.64 0.31 14.74
C ARG A 200 -28.27 0.44 16.21
N ALA A 201 -28.39 1.65 16.74
CA ALA A 201 -28.22 1.87 18.17
C ALA A 201 -29.24 1.04 18.99
N GLY A 202 -28.75 0.32 19.99
CA GLY A 202 -29.50 -0.65 20.80
C GLY A 202 -29.40 -2.10 20.30
N GLU A 203 -29.01 -2.34 19.06
CA GLU A 203 -28.96 -3.67 18.45
C GLU A 203 -27.59 -4.35 18.64
N ILE A 204 -27.62 -5.69 18.49
CA ILE A 204 -26.44 -6.56 18.48
C ILE A 204 -26.28 -7.14 17.08
N SER A 205 -25.07 -7.01 16.53
CA SER A 205 -24.77 -7.53 15.19
C SER A 205 -24.88 -9.06 15.11
N GLU A 206 -25.03 -9.58 13.89
CA GLU A 206 -24.66 -10.96 13.60
C GLU A 206 -23.15 -11.15 13.81
N PRO A 207 -22.70 -12.39 14.08
CA PRO A 207 -21.28 -12.71 14.12
C PRO A 207 -20.59 -12.40 12.80
N PHE A 208 -19.46 -11.73 12.84
CA PHE A 208 -18.68 -11.37 11.65
C PHE A 208 -17.20 -11.61 11.87
N GLN A 209 -16.49 -11.72 10.76
CA GLN A 209 -15.09 -12.10 10.72
C GLN A 209 -14.17 -10.91 10.50
N THR A 210 -13.05 -10.87 11.23
CA THR A 210 -11.91 -9.99 10.95
C THR A 210 -10.62 -10.82 10.89
N LYS A 211 -9.48 -10.17 10.68
CA LYS A 211 -8.17 -10.84 10.77
C LYS A 211 -7.83 -11.36 12.17
N PHE A 212 -8.52 -10.90 13.20
CA PHE A 212 -8.26 -11.27 14.59
C PHE A 212 -9.12 -12.45 15.07
N GLY A 213 -10.27 -12.69 14.44
CA GLY A 213 -11.21 -13.72 14.87
C GLY A 213 -12.65 -13.37 14.49
N LEU A 214 -13.59 -14.02 15.20
CA LEU A 214 -15.02 -13.73 15.11
C LEU A 214 -15.43 -12.72 16.16
N HIS A 215 -16.27 -11.79 15.76
CA HIS A 215 -16.78 -10.72 16.62
C HIS A 215 -18.30 -10.68 16.63
N ILE A 216 -18.87 -10.20 17.74
CA ILE A 216 -20.17 -9.57 17.81
C ILE A 216 -20.01 -8.18 18.42
N ILE A 217 -20.81 -7.22 17.99
CA ILE A 217 -20.83 -5.87 18.56
C ILE A 217 -22.23 -5.52 19.01
N LYS A 218 -22.31 -4.68 20.06
CA LYS A 218 -23.52 -3.96 20.45
C LYS A 218 -23.27 -2.47 20.24
N VAL A 219 -24.04 -1.84 19.37
CA VAL A 219 -24.00 -0.39 19.21
C VAL A 219 -24.83 0.25 20.31
N THR A 220 -24.22 1.11 21.12
CA THR A 220 -24.87 1.73 22.29
C THR A 220 -25.22 3.20 22.07
N GLY A 221 -24.69 3.83 21.01
CA GLY A 221 -24.97 5.21 20.70
C GLY A 221 -24.42 5.66 19.35
N SER A 222 -24.92 6.77 18.89
CA SER A 222 -24.44 7.48 17.71
C SER A 222 -24.57 8.98 17.95
N ARG A 223 -23.60 9.77 17.45
CA ARG A 223 -23.62 11.23 17.54
C ARG A 223 -22.96 11.87 16.31
N LEU A 224 -23.26 13.14 16.06
CA LEU A 224 -22.54 13.90 15.03
C LEU A 224 -21.11 14.17 15.48
N SER A 225 -20.18 14.00 14.58
CA SER A 225 -18.77 14.32 14.83
C SER A 225 -18.57 15.84 14.86
N LYS A 226 -17.82 16.32 15.81
CA LYS A 226 -17.38 17.72 15.89
C LYS A 226 -16.02 17.96 15.19
N GLY A 227 -15.45 16.91 14.59
CA GLY A 227 -14.15 16.98 13.92
C GLY A 227 -12.97 16.77 14.86
N GLU A 228 -11.89 17.50 14.63
CA GLU A 228 -10.66 17.40 15.41
C GLU A 228 -10.39 18.71 16.15
N PHE A 229 -9.63 18.63 17.23
CA PHE A 229 -9.35 19.76 18.12
C PHE A 229 -7.86 19.96 18.37
N GLU A 230 -7.44 21.19 18.44
CA GLU A 230 -6.22 21.60 19.13
C GLU A 230 -6.61 22.26 20.46
N VAL A 231 -6.02 21.76 21.54
CA VAL A 231 -6.25 22.27 22.87
C VAL A 231 -4.93 22.49 23.61
N ALA A 232 -4.97 23.32 24.65
CA ALA A 232 -3.97 23.33 25.70
C ALA A 232 -4.59 22.80 26.98
N HIS A 233 -3.80 22.14 27.83
CA HIS A 233 -4.29 21.70 29.13
C HIS A 233 -3.31 22.04 30.27
N ILE A 234 -3.85 22.08 31.47
CA ILE A 234 -3.09 22.12 32.72
C ILE A 234 -3.50 20.85 33.47
N LEU A 235 -2.52 20.00 33.78
CA LEU A 235 -2.70 18.78 34.57
C LEU A 235 -2.14 19.00 35.97
N VAL A 236 -2.92 18.62 36.99
CA VAL A 236 -2.43 18.43 38.35
C VAL A 236 -2.68 16.97 38.74
N VAL A 237 -1.61 16.21 38.96
CA VAL A 237 -1.71 14.77 39.29
C VAL A 237 -2.51 14.51 40.55
N ASN A 238 -3.05 13.28 40.67
CA ASN A 238 -3.84 12.87 41.82
C ASN A 238 -3.00 12.95 43.10
N SER A 239 -3.34 13.87 44.00
CA SER A 239 -2.76 14.04 45.32
C SER A 239 -3.80 14.60 46.30
N ALA A 240 -3.53 14.55 47.60
CA ALA A 240 -4.42 15.10 48.61
C ALA A 240 -4.74 16.59 48.40
N LYS A 241 -3.80 17.35 47.85
CA LYS A 241 -3.95 18.78 47.53
C LYS A 241 -4.28 19.06 46.07
N GLY A 242 -4.37 18.02 45.21
CA GLY A 242 -4.53 18.20 43.77
C GLY A 242 -5.80 18.96 43.39
N LYS A 243 -6.90 18.70 44.06
CA LYS A 243 -8.16 19.43 43.84
C LYS A 243 -8.05 20.90 44.22
N SER A 244 -7.44 21.24 45.35
CA SER A 244 -7.25 22.64 45.78
C SER A 244 -6.33 23.35 44.82
N LYS A 245 -5.17 22.74 44.44
CA LYS A 245 -4.22 23.34 43.51
C LYS A 245 -4.85 23.68 42.17
N ILE A 246 -5.64 22.79 41.58
CA ILE A 246 -6.27 23.07 40.26
C ILE A 246 -7.37 24.14 40.41
N GLU A 247 -8.06 24.20 41.51
CA GLU A 247 -9.07 25.23 41.80
C GLU A 247 -8.43 26.60 41.93
N ASP A 248 -7.28 26.72 42.63
CA ASP A 248 -6.52 27.97 42.76
C ASP A 248 -6.05 28.44 41.36
N ILE A 249 -5.54 27.53 40.52
CA ILE A 249 -5.17 27.86 39.14
C ILE A 249 -6.40 28.35 38.35
N TYR A 250 -7.56 27.74 38.56
CA TYR A 250 -8.80 28.17 37.89
C TYR A 250 -9.22 29.58 38.34
N GLN A 251 -9.03 29.95 39.59
CA GLN A 251 -9.30 31.32 40.06
C GLN A 251 -8.32 32.33 39.43
N LEU A 252 -7.03 31.95 39.26
CA LEU A 252 -6.06 32.78 38.54
C LEU A 252 -6.46 33.02 37.08
N LEU A 253 -6.95 31.97 36.39
CA LEU A 253 -7.50 32.10 35.02
C LEU A 253 -8.69 33.08 34.99
N LYS A 254 -9.61 32.96 35.95
CA LYS A 254 -10.76 33.89 36.06
C LYS A 254 -10.36 35.33 36.32
N SER A 255 -9.23 35.56 36.98
CA SER A 255 -8.67 36.92 37.20
C SER A 255 -7.87 37.43 36.00
N GLY A 256 -7.80 36.70 34.87
CA GLY A 256 -7.17 37.14 33.63
C GLY A 256 -5.71 36.70 33.45
N ALA A 257 -5.21 35.77 34.29
CA ALA A 257 -3.86 35.24 34.08
C ALA A 257 -3.75 34.45 32.79
N SER A 258 -2.57 34.48 32.16
CA SER A 258 -2.33 33.73 30.90
C SER A 258 -2.34 32.22 31.14
N PHE A 259 -3.15 31.52 30.38
CA PHE A 259 -3.23 30.05 30.41
C PHE A 259 -1.87 29.40 30.15
N GLU A 260 -1.14 29.93 29.17
CA GLU A 260 0.16 29.41 28.74
C GLU A 260 1.23 29.55 29.82
N LYS A 261 1.18 30.69 30.58
CA LYS A 261 2.09 30.92 31.73
C LYS A 261 1.76 29.96 32.88
N LEU A 262 0.47 29.85 33.22
CA LEU A 262 0.03 28.90 34.27
C LEU A 262 0.32 27.46 33.92
N ALA A 263 0.18 27.07 32.67
CA ALA A 263 0.54 25.71 32.20
C ALA A 263 2.05 25.46 32.40
N LYS A 264 2.91 26.39 32.05
CA LYS A 264 4.36 26.27 32.26
C LYS A 264 4.76 26.17 33.71
N GLU A 265 4.06 26.90 34.59
CA GLU A 265 4.42 27.03 35.98
C GLU A 265 3.82 25.91 36.86
N TYR A 266 2.60 25.51 36.58
CA TYR A 266 1.84 24.64 37.49
C TYR A 266 1.46 23.26 36.93
N SER A 267 1.58 23.03 35.58
CA SER A 267 1.20 21.76 35.02
C SER A 267 2.21 20.66 35.33
N ASP A 268 1.70 19.55 35.82
CA ASP A 268 2.49 18.34 36.07
C ASP A 268 2.72 17.51 34.78
N ASP A 269 2.11 17.88 33.63
CA ASP A 269 2.41 17.28 32.32
C ASP A 269 3.63 17.97 31.71
N ILE A 270 4.82 17.48 32.02
CA ILE A 270 6.10 18.01 31.53
C ILE A 270 6.15 18.04 29.99
N GLY A 271 5.50 17.08 29.32
CA GLY A 271 5.51 16.95 27.86
C GLY A 271 4.87 18.15 27.15
N SER A 272 3.82 18.73 27.73
CA SER A 272 3.10 19.87 27.18
C SER A 272 3.35 21.19 27.93
N ALA A 273 3.70 21.15 29.21
CA ALA A 273 3.87 22.34 30.06
C ALA A 273 4.79 23.40 29.42
N ASN A 274 5.99 23.00 28.97
CA ASN A 274 6.96 23.88 28.31
C ASN A 274 6.45 24.55 27.02
N LYS A 275 5.42 23.94 26.40
CA LYS A 275 4.71 24.45 25.21
C LYS A 275 3.41 25.18 25.58
N GLY A 276 3.28 25.65 26.82
CA GLY A 276 2.08 26.33 27.33
C GLY A 276 0.88 25.40 27.45
N GLY A 277 1.10 24.10 27.69
CA GLY A 277 0.07 23.08 27.81
C GLY A 277 -0.47 22.54 26.48
N LYS A 278 0.09 22.95 25.32
CA LYS A 278 -0.42 22.57 23.99
C LYS A 278 -0.25 21.08 23.74
N LEU A 279 -1.36 20.42 23.38
CA LEU A 279 -1.41 19.02 22.97
C LEU A 279 -1.41 18.87 21.46
N PRO A 280 -0.95 17.71 20.92
CA PRO A 280 -1.14 17.38 19.52
C PRO A 280 -2.62 17.41 19.14
N LYS A 281 -2.92 17.74 17.88
CA LYS A 281 -4.27 17.68 17.32
C LYS A 281 -4.86 16.27 17.47
N PHE A 282 -6.10 16.17 17.94
CA PHE A 282 -6.79 14.91 18.15
C PHE A 282 -8.27 15.00 17.82
N GLY A 283 -8.85 13.84 17.44
CA GLY A 283 -10.29 13.62 17.30
C GLY A 283 -10.77 12.59 18.30
N THR A 284 -12.04 12.21 18.18
CA THR A 284 -12.71 11.24 19.04
C THR A 284 -11.94 9.93 19.19
N GLY A 285 -11.93 9.36 20.40
CA GLY A 285 -11.28 8.09 20.76
C GLY A 285 -9.76 8.18 20.93
N LYS A 286 -9.18 9.39 20.92
CA LYS A 286 -7.74 9.59 21.14
C LYS A 286 -7.38 9.97 22.56
N MET A 287 -8.31 10.56 23.28
CA MET A 287 -8.18 10.90 24.69
C MET A 287 -9.15 10.06 25.54
N VAL A 288 -8.99 10.09 26.84
CA VAL A 288 -9.98 9.43 27.74
C VAL A 288 -11.31 10.17 27.67
N ASP A 289 -12.42 9.42 27.73
CA ASP A 289 -13.79 9.95 27.56
C ASP A 289 -14.07 11.17 28.43
N SER A 290 -13.61 11.18 29.70
CA SER A 290 -13.79 12.29 30.61
C SER A 290 -13.10 13.56 30.12
N PHE A 291 -11.96 13.47 29.41
CA PHE A 291 -11.26 14.60 28.82
C PHE A 291 -11.97 15.06 27.54
N GLU A 292 -12.27 14.13 26.63
CA GLU A 292 -12.97 14.45 25.38
C GLU A 292 -14.33 15.12 25.62
N ASN A 293 -15.09 14.61 26.58
CA ASN A 293 -16.39 15.18 26.91
C ASN A 293 -16.32 16.62 27.39
N GLU A 294 -15.25 17.02 28.09
CA GLU A 294 -15.07 18.42 28.48
C GLU A 294 -14.62 19.30 27.31
N VAL A 295 -13.75 18.78 26.42
CA VAL A 295 -13.38 19.50 25.18
C VAL A 295 -14.60 19.75 24.30
N LEU A 296 -15.47 18.73 24.15
CA LEU A 296 -16.69 18.84 23.33
C LEU A 296 -17.72 19.87 23.83
N LYS A 297 -17.62 20.34 25.08
CA LYS A 297 -18.46 21.40 25.64
C LYS A 297 -17.96 22.81 25.30
N LEU A 298 -16.68 22.93 24.88
CA LEU A 298 -16.11 24.24 24.54
C LEU A 298 -16.57 24.63 23.13
N GLU A 299 -17.09 25.86 23.01
CA GLU A 299 -17.69 26.32 21.74
C GLU A 299 -16.84 27.33 21.01
N LYS A 300 -16.17 28.23 21.75
CA LYS A 300 -15.38 29.33 21.16
C LYS A 300 -13.90 29.12 21.39
N ILE A 301 -13.12 29.50 20.39
CA ILE A 301 -11.65 29.55 20.53
C ILE A 301 -11.30 30.48 21.70
N GLY A 302 -10.47 29.97 22.60
CA GLY A 302 -10.10 30.67 23.84
C GLY A 302 -10.90 30.24 25.07
N ASP A 303 -12.07 29.60 24.90
CA ASP A 303 -12.84 29.03 26.02
C ASP A 303 -12.01 28.01 26.78
N TYR A 304 -12.17 27.93 28.09
CA TYR A 304 -11.55 26.92 28.91
C TYR A 304 -12.57 26.28 29.89
N SER A 305 -12.34 25.02 30.21
CA SER A 305 -13.23 24.23 31.06
C SER A 305 -13.14 24.66 32.53
N LYS A 306 -14.13 24.29 33.32
CA LYS A 306 -13.97 24.18 34.77
C LYS A 306 -12.98 23.04 35.10
N PRO A 307 -12.40 23.01 36.31
CA PRO A 307 -11.62 21.85 36.76
C PRO A 307 -12.45 20.56 36.69
N PHE A 308 -11.89 19.51 36.09
CA PHE A 308 -12.49 18.21 35.98
C PHE A 308 -11.47 17.10 36.25
N LYS A 309 -11.93 15.90 36.58
CA LYS A 309 -11.07 14.78 36.96
C LYS A 309 -11.03 13.69 35.90
N THR A 310 -9.84 13.18 35.64
CA THR A 310 -9.62 11.95 34.87
C THR A 310 -8.85 10.93 35.73
N LYS A 311 -8.55 9.75 35.19
CA LYS A 311 -7.68 8.79 35.88
C LYS A 311 -6.25 9.29 36.12
N TYR A 312 -5.79 10.29 35.37
CA TYR A 312 -4.45 10.90 35.49
C TYR A 312 -4.35 12.01 36.51
N GLY A 313 -5.45 12.71 36.77
CA GLY A 313 -5.46 13.84 37.68
C GLY A 313 -6.60 14.80 37.41
N TRP A 314 -6.42 16.03 37.90
CA TRP A 314 -7.31 17.16 37.68
C TRP A 314 -6.82 17.97 36.48
N HIS A 315 -7.74 18.38 35.63
CA HIS A 315 -7.43 19.12 34.41
C HIS A 315 -8.25 20.41 34.29
N ILE A 316 -7.67 21.38 33.60
CA ILE A 316 -8.37 22.46 32.93
C ILE A 316 -7.92 22.40 31.47
N VAL A 317 -8.84 22.44 30.53
CA VAL A 317 -8.55 22.42 29.08
C VAL A 317 -9.02 23.70 28.42
N LYS A 318 -8.21 24.29 27.52
CA LYS A 318 -8.50 25.48 26.72
C LYS A 318 -8.57 25.11 25.26
N LEU A 319 -9.63 25.52 24.56
CA LEU A 319 -9.78 25.33 23.13
C LEU A 319 -8.89 26.33 22.36
N LEU A 320 -7.96 25.81 21.55
CA LEU A 320 -7.08 26.62 20.70
C LEU A 320 -7.61 26.71 19.27
N LYS A 321 -8.09 25.58 18.74
CA LYS A 321 -8.65 25.52 17.39
C LYS A 321 -9.58 24.31 17.25
N ASN A 322 -10.63 24.48 16.46
CA ASN A 322 -11.53 23.42 16.01
C ASN A 322 -11.37 23.22 14.52
N TYR A 323 -11.28 21.98 14.08
CA TYR A 323 -11.22 21.55 12.69
C TYR A 323 -12.50 20.75 12.36
N PRO A 324 -13.59 21.42 11.98
CA PRO A 324 -14.84 20.77 11.67
C PRO A 324 -14.69 19.87 10.42
N ILE A 325 -15.60 18.94 10.26
CA ILE A 325 -15.72 18.17 9.02
C ILE A 325 -16.13 19.15 7.91
N THR A 326 -15.27 19.27 6.90
CA THR A 326 -15.50 20.17 5.76
C THR A 326 -16.31 19.52 4.65
N SER A 327 -16.44 20.16 3.48
CA SER A 327 -17.19 19.62 2.36
C SER A 327 -16.58 18.33 1.79
N PHE A 328 -17.39 17.55 1.09
CA PHE A 328 -16.93 16.33 0.42
C PHE A 328 -15.79 16.62 -0.57
N GLU A 329 -15.90 17.69 -1.34
CA GLU A 329 -14.92 18.04 -2.36
C GLU A 329 -13.56 18.41 -1.73
N GLU A 330 -13.55 19.12 -0.60
CA GLU A 330 -12.32 19.46 0.13
C GLU A 330 -11.65 18.23 0.76
N MET A 331 -12.42 17.25 1.21
CA MET A 331 -11.90 16.04 1.86
C MET A 331 -11.59 14.90 0.89
N LYS A 332 -12.06 14.97 -0.35
CA LYS A 332 -12.04 13.86 -1.32
C LYS A 332 -10.63 13.30 -1.56
N GLU A 333 -9.64 14.16 -1.74
CA GLU A 333 -8.26 13.73 -2.01
C GLU A 333 -7.62 13.04 -0.80
N GLU A 334 -7.79 13.63 0.39
CA GLU A 334 -7.31 13.02 1.64
C GLU A 334 -7.97 11.67 1.88
N LEU A 335 -9.30 11.59 1.76
CA LEU A 335 -10.04 10.35 1.94
C LEU A 335 -9.64 9.28 0.93
N THR A 336 -9.41 9.66 -0.33
CA THR A 336 -8.90 8.76 -1.37
C THR A 336 -7.56 8.15 -0.97
N THR A 337 -6.64 8.97 -0.49
CA THR A 337 -5.33 8.53 0.01
C THR A 337 -5.45 7.61 1.22
N ARG A 338 -6.32 7.97 2.18
CA ARG A 338 -6.58 7.15 3.37
C ARG A 338 -7.19 5.79 3.02
N ILE A 339 -8.08 5.72 2.04
CA ILE A 339 -8.66 4.44 1.57
C ILE A 339 -7.59 3.54 1.00
N LYS A 340 -6.73 4.05 0.11
CA LYS A 340 -5.65 3.29 -0.51
C LYS A 340 -4.64 2.74 0.50
N ASN A 341 -4.45 3.45 1.63
CA ASN A 341 -3.52 3.09 2.71
C ASN A 341 -4.19 2.39 3.91
N SER A 342 -5.47 2.08 3.84
CA SER A 342 -6.24 1.45 4.91
C SER A 342 -6.64 0.01 4.59
N SER A 343 -7.29 -0.65 5.55
CA SER A 343 -7.88 -1.98 5.34
C SER A 343 -9.01 -2.00 4.28
N ARG A 344 -9.52 -0.83 3.84
CA ARG A 344 -10.47 -0.70 2.73
C ARG A 344 -9.87 -1.06 1.38
N VAL A 345 -8.54 -0.99 1.22
CA VAL A 345 -7.85 -1.39 -0.02
C VAL A 345 -8.22 -2.81 -0.45
N LYS A 346 -8.54 -3.70 0.50
CA LYS A 346 -8.98 -5.07 0.16
C LYS A 346 -10.36 -5.07 -0.53
N ALA A 347 -11.28 -4.23 -0.08
CA ALA A 347 -12.59 -4.07 -0.73
C ALA A 347 -12.44 -3.47 -2.13
N LEU A 348 -11.58 -2.45 -2.27
CA LEU A 348 -11.27 -1.82 -3.54
C LEU A 348 -10.69 -2.84 -4.55
N ARG A 349 -9.73 -3.67 -4.12
CA ARG A 349 -9.17 -4.73 -4.98
C ARG A 349 -10.18 -5.80 -5.33
N ASN A 350 -11.07 -6.17 -4.42
CA ASN A 350 -12.12 -7.14 -4.71
C ASN A 350 -13.10 -6.60 -5.76
N GLY A 351 -13.52 -5.34 -5.67
CA GLY A 351 -14.33 -4.69 -6.70
C GLY A 351 -13.66 -4.69 -8.07
N GLY A 352 -12.38 -4.30 -8.12
CA GLY A 352 -11.58 -4.35 -9.35
C GLY A 352 -11.42 -5.77 -9.91
N LEU A 353 -11.21 -6.78 -9.05
CA LEU A 353 -11.14 -8.17 -9.49
C LEU A 353 -12.45 -8.65 -10.10
N GLU A 354 -13.60 -8.33 -9.50
CA GLU A 354 -14.91 -8.70 -10.07
C GLU A 354 -15.16 -8.01 -11.43
N LYS A 355 -14.66 -6.78 -11.61
CA LYS A 355 -14.69 -6.11 -12.90
C LYS A 355 -13.78 -6.78 -13.93
N VAL A 356 -12.56 -7.13 -13.54
CA VAL A 356 -11.61 -7.88 -14.38
C VAL A 356 -12.20 -9.21 -14.82
N LYS A 357 -12.88 -9.93 -13.92
CA LYS A 357 -13.56 -11.20 -14.26
C LYS A 357 -14.57 -11.06 -15.39
N LYS A 358 -15.28 -9.93 -15.45
CA LYS A 358 -16.28 -9.67 -16.51
C LYS A 358 -15.66 -9.55 -17.91
N ASN A 359 -14.35 -9.30 -18.02
CA ASN A 359 -13.65 -9.20 -19.29
C ASN A 359 -13.26 -10.55 -19.89
N TYR A 360 -13.45 -11.65 -19.15
CA TYR A 360 -13.04 -12.98 -19.55
C TYR A 360 -14.17 -13.99 -19.48
N LYS A 361 -14.14 -15.02 -20.34
CA LYS A 361 -15.02 -16.18 -20.27
C LYS A 361 -14.46 -17.12 -19.20
N ILE A 362 -14.96 -16.99 -17.96
CA ILE A 362 -14.54 -17.83 -16.83
C ILE A 362 -15.57 -18.92 -16.61
N LYS A 363 -15.11 -20.19 -16.55
CA LYS A 363 -15.94 -21.33 -16.23
C LYS A 363 -15.30 -22.13 -15.11
N GLU A 364 -16.03 -22.22 -14.00
CA GLU A 364 -15.65 -22.97 -12.81
C GLU A 364 -16.33 -24.34 -12.82
N TYR A 365 -15.63 -25.37 -12.36
CA TYR A 365 -16.13 -26.74 -12.27
C TYR A 365 -16.10 -27.22 -10.82
N PRO A 366 -17.02 -26.74 -9.95
CA PRO A 366 -16.98 -27.03 -8.51
C PRO A 366 -17.22 -28.51 -8.19
N GLU A 367 -17.83 -29.29 -9.10
CA GLU A 367 -18.02 -30.70 -8.94
C GLU A 367 -16.67 -31.46 -8.97
N ALA A 368 -15.72 -31.00 -9.78
CA ALA A 368 -14.40 -31.62 -9.91
C ALA A 368 -13.57 -31.59 -8.62
N ILE A 369 -13.91 -30.69 -7.66
CA ILE A 369 -13.21 -30.64 -6.36
C ILE A 369 -13.69 -31.71 -5.37
N LYS A 370 -14.79 -32.44 -5.65
CA LYS A 370 -15.29 -33.48 -4.76
C LYS A 370 -14.27 -34.64 -4.57
N ILE A 371 -13.36 -34.82 -5.53
CA ILE A 371 -12.28 -35.82 -5.46
C ILE A 371 -11.40 -35.62 -4.21
N PHE A 372 -11.28 -34.41 -3.71
CA PHE A 372 -10.44 -34.04 -2.55
C PHE A 372 -11.10 -34.33 -1.20
N LYS A 373 -12.39 -34.72 -1.14
CA LYS A 373 -13.09 -35.13 0.08
C LYS A 373 -12.67 -36.49 0.65
N GLY A 374 -11.47 -36.94 0.38
CA GLY A 374 -10.97 -38.23 0.87
C GLY A 374 -9.53 -38.45 0.45
N SER A 375 -9.01 -39.66 0.68
CA SER A 375 -7.65 -39.96 0.23
C SER A 375 -7.50 -39.79 -1.27
N ILE A 376 -6.53 -38.98 -1.68
CA ILE A 376 -6.18 -38.75 -3.10
C ILE A 376 -5.06 -39.68 -3.59
N LYS A 377 -4.55 -40.56 -2.70
CA LYS A 377 -3.48 -41.50 -3.03
C LYS A 377 -3.94 -42.37 -4.21
N ASN A 378 -3.17 -42.43 -5.29
CA ASN A 378 -3.45 -43.16 -6.53
C ASN A 378 -4.62 -42.61 -7.39
N LYS A 379 -5.17 -41.42 -7.14
CA LYS A 379 -6.18 -40.81 -8.01
C LYS A 379 -5.54 -40.04 -9.16
N LYS A 380 -6.12 -40.16 -10.37
CA LYS A 380 -5.74 -39.32 -11.51
C LYS A 380 -6.36 -37.92 -11.31
N LEU A 381 -5.54 -36.88 -11.20
CA LEU A 381 -5.97 -35.48 -11.04
C LEU A 381 -5.99 -34.73 -12.37
N GLY A 382 -6.78 -35.24 -13.32
CA GLY A 382 -6.78 -34.80 -14.72
C GLY A 382 -8.02 -34.02 -15.17
N GLU A 383 -9.06 -33.90 -14.33
CA GLU A 383 -10.25 -33.15 -14.71
C GLU A 383 -10.02 -31.63 -14.61
N ILE A 384 -10.70 -30.88 -15.48
CA ILE A 384 -10.67 -29.43 -15.48
C ILE A 384 -11.40 -28.90 -14.25
N VAL A 385 -10.79 -28.01 -13.50
CA VAL A 385 -11.39 -27.31 -12.35
C VAL A 385 -11.73 -25.84 -12.67
N LEU A 386 -11.03 -25.25 -13.64
CA LEU A 386 -11.19 -23.86 -14.05
C LEU A 386 -10.78 -23.69 -15.50
N SER A 387 -11.52 -22.89 -16.29
CA SER A 387 -11.04 -22.35 -17.55
C SER A 387 -11.22 -20.83 -17.59
N ILE A 388 -10.28 -20.14 -18.22
CA ILE A 388 -10.33 -18.70 -18.50
C ILE A 388 -10.01 -18.51 -19.97
N ASN A 389 -11.00 -18.10 -20.76
CA ASN A 389 -10.95 -18.18 -22.22
C ASN A 389 -10.52 -19.58 -22.68
N GLU A 390 -9.41 -19.69 -23.41
CA GLU A 390 -8.88 -20.97 -23.92
C GLU A 390 -7.88 -21.65 -22.96
N LYS A 391 -7.54 -21.05 -21.82
CA LYS A 391 -6.57 -21.59 -20.86
C LYS A 391 -7.27 -22.38 -19.77
N GLU A 392 -6.82 -23.61 -19.54
CA GLU A 392 -7.43 -24.55 -18.60
C GLU A 392 -6.49 -24.88 -17.45
N TRP A 393 -7.06 -25.14 -16.27
CA TRP A 393 -6.36 -25.64 -15.09
C TRP A 393 -7.04 -26.91 -14.59
N LEU A 394 -6.21 -27.87 -14.24
CA LEU A 394 -6.65 -29.20 -13.86
C LEU A 394 -6.64 -29.40 -12.34
N GLN A 395 -7.23 -30.47 -11.87
CA GLN A 395 -7.20 -30.89 -10.45
C GLN A 395 -5.77 -30.91 -9.88
N LYS A 396 -4.77 -31.33 -10.68
CA LYS A 396 -3.34 -31.31 -10.26
C LYS A 396 -2.85 -29.91 -9.91
N ASP A 397 -3.28 -28.89 -10.65
CA ASP A 397 -2.87 -27.50 -10.42
C ASP A 397 -3.48 -26.96 -9.12
N LEU A 398 -4.74 -27.32 -8.84
CA LEU A 398 -5.40 -26.99 -7.58
C LEU A 398 -4.75 -27.73 -6.40
N PHE A 399 -4.37 -29.00 -6.60
CA PHE A 399 -3.67 -29.77 -5.58
C PHE A 399 -2.30 -29.17 -5.24
N MET A 400 -1.51 -28.80 -6.24
CA MET A 400 -0.23 -28.11 -6.03
C MET A 400 -0.42 -26.78 -5.29
N PHE A 401 -1.45 -26.01 -5.64
CA PHE A 401 -1.79 -24.77 -4.95
C PHE A 401 -2.16 -25.01 -3.48
N ALA A 402 -2.95 -26.05 -3.19
CA ALA A 402 -3.30 -26.44 -1.82
C ALA A 402 -2.06 -26.86 -1.01
N THR A 403 -1.19 -27.65 -1.61
CA THR A 403 0.06 -28.11 -1.00
C THR A 403 1.00 -26.95 -0.69
N SER A 404 1.15 -25.98 -1.60
CA SER A 404 1.99 -24.80 -1.38
C SER A 404 1.52 -23.91 -0.22
N LYS A 405 0.23 -24.00 0.14
CA LYS A 405 -0.38 -23.28 1.26
C LYS A 405 -0.52 -24.12 2.53
N ASN A 406 -0.13 -25.37 2.47
CA ASN A 406 -0.34 -26.35 3.56
C ASN A 406 -1.83 -26.41 3.99
N GLN A 407 -2.75 -26.43 3.02
CA GLN A 407 -4.19 -26.41 3.25
C GLN A 407 -4.88 -27.57 2.51
N GLN A 408 -6.03 -28.01 3.03
CA GLN A 408 -6.90 -28.95 2.33
C GLN A 408 -7.78 -28.21 1.31
N VAL A 409 -8.14 -28.91 0.23
CA VAL A 409 -9.03 -28.35 -0.79
C VAL A 409 -10.46 -28.32 -0.28
N ASP A 410 -10.97 -27.13 -0.07
CA ASP A 410 -12.36 -26.81 0.24
C ASP A 410 -12.89 -25.72 -0.72
N GLN A 411 -14.14 -25.31 -0.56
CA GLN A 411 -14.76 -24.27 -1.38
C GLN A 411 -14.06 -22.90 -1.23
N LYS A 412 -13.53 -22.59 -0.04
CA LYS A 412 -12.82 -21.34 0.22
C LYS A 412 -11.49 -21.30 -0.52
N LEU A 413 -10.71 -22.37 -0.42
CA LEU A 413 -9.43 -22.50 -1.13
C LEU A 413 -9.63 -22.52 -2.65
N PHE A 414 -10.69 -23.18 -3.12
CA PHE A 414 -11.03 -23.18 -4.55
C PHE A 414 -11.32 -21.77 -5.05
N LYS A 415 -12.12 -20.98 -4.34
CA LYS A 415 -12.38 -19.59 -4.69
C LYS A 415 -11.10 -18.75 -4.68
N GLU A 416 -10.20 -18.99 -3.74
CA GLU A 416 -8.89 -18.33 -3.70
C GLU A 416 -8.02 -18.73 -4.89
N PHE A 417 -8.02 -20.02 -5.26
CA PHE A 417 -7.35 -20.50 -6.46
C PHE A 417 -7.88 -19.81 -7.73
N VAL A 418 -9.20 -19.76 -7.92
CA VAL A 418 -9.83 -19.07 -9.05
C VAL A 418 -9.38 -17.63 -9.12
N ASN A 419 -9.48 -16.88 -8.02
CA ASN A 419 -9.07 -15.48 -7.95
C ASN A 419 -7.59 -15.30 -8.31
N THR A 420 -6.72 -16.17 -7.79
CA THR A 420 -5.29 -16.14 -8.09
C THR A 420 -5.02 -16.38 -9.58
N LYS A 421 -5.70 -17.36 -10.18
CA LYS A 421 -5.54 -17.66 -11.62
C LYS A 421 -6.07 -16.53 -12.50
N VAL A 422 -7.19 -15.91 -12.13
CA VAL A 422 -7.72 -14.71 -12.84
C VAL A 422 -6.73 -13.56 -12.79
N ILE A 423 -6.16 -13.26 -11.62
CA ILE A 423 -5.16 -12.18 -11.47
C ILE A 423 -3.92 -12.48 -12.32
N ASN A 424 -3.43 -13.71 -12.31
CA ASN A 424 -2.25 -14.11 -13.10
C ASN A 424 -2.53 -14.03 -14.60
N TYR A 425 -3.71 -14.48 -15.04
CA TYR A 425 -4.15 -14.33 -16.42
C TYR A 425 -4.23 -12.85 -16.83
N PHE A 426 -4.77 -12.00 -15.98
CA PHE A 426 -4.86 -10.57 -16.22
C PHE A 426 -3.48 -9.89 -16.32
N LYS A 427 -2.51 -10.29 -15.48
CA LYS A 427 -1.12 -9.79 -15.59
C LYS A 427 -0.50 -10.14 -16.95
N GLU A 428 -0.70 -11.39 -17.42
CA GLU A 428 -0.22 -11.84 -18.73
C GLU A 428 -0.90 -11.04 -19.85
N ASP A 429 -2.21 -10.82 -19.76
CA ASP A 429 -2.98 -10.07 -20.74
C ASP A 429 -2.58 -8.59 -20.82
N LEU A 430 -2.36 -7.93 -19.66
CA LEU A 430 -1.82 -6.58 -19.60
C LEU A 430 -0.43 -6.48 -20.23
N GLY A 431 0.46 -7.43 -19.98
CA GLY A 431 1.78 -7.48 -20.62
C GLY A 431 1.73 -7.54 -22.14
N ASN A 432 0.61 -8.01 -22.70
CA ASN A 432 0.40 -8.06 -24.15
C ASN A 432 -0.34 -6.85 -24.72
N LYS A 433 -1.21 -6.19 -23.95
CA LYS A 433 -2.17 -5.17 -24.42
C LYS A 433 -1.84 -3.77 -23.96
N ASP A 434 -1.27 -3.60 -22.77
CA ASP A 434 -0.97 -2.31 -22.17
C ASP A 434 0.52 -1.99 -22.33
N SER A 435 0.83 -0.96 -23.14
CA SER A 435 2.20 -0.58 -23.45
C SER A 435 2.94 -0.02 -22.22
N GLU A 436 2.25 0.71 -21.35
CA GLU A 436 2.85 1.29 -20.14
C GLU A 436 3.23 0.18 -19.16
N TYR A 437 2.31 -0.73 -18.86
CA TYR A 437 2.58 -1.90 -18.02
C TYR A 437 3.74 -2.74 -18.57
N LYS A 438 3.72 -3.05 -19.87
CA LYS A 438 4.77 -3.80 -20.55
C LYS A 438 6.13 -3.14 -20.40
N ASN A 439 6.19 -1.84 -20.61
CA ASN A 439 7.42 -1.06 -20.60
C ASN A 439 8.02 -0.99 -19.18
N ILE A 440 7.19 -0.69 -18.16
CA ILE A 440 7.63 -0.68 -16.77
C ILE A 440 8.11 -2.06 -16.33
N LEU A 441 7.39 -3.11 -16.73
CA LEU A 441 7.79 -4.49 -16.41
C LEU A 441 9.11 -4.87 -17.08
N GLN A 442 9.34 -4.45 -18.34
CA GLN A 442 10.58 -4.73 -19.05
C GLN A 442 11.77 -3.98 -18.43
N GLU A 443 11.60 -2.71 -18.09
CA GLU A 443 12.61 -1.93 -17.38
C GLU A 443 13.03 -2.59 -16.06
N TYR A 444 12.05 -3.09 -15.31
CA TYR A 444 12.33 -3.78 -14.05
C TYR A 444 13.06 -5.11 -14.26
N LYS A 445 12.64 -5.92 -15.23
CA LYS A 445 13.32 -7.17 -15.59
C LYS A 445 14.79 -6.95 -15.93
N GLU A 446 15.05 -5.96 -16.80
CA GLU A 446 16.40 -5.63 -17.24
C GLU A 446 17.23 -5.05 -16.10
N GLY A 447 16.61 -4.22 -15.24
CA GLY A 447 17.25 -3.65 -14.04
C GLY A 447 17.71 -4.71 -13.04
N LEU A 448 16.88 -5.70 -12.73
CA LEU A 448 17.24 -6.84 -11.88
C LEU A 448 18.41 -7.64 -12.47
N LEU A 449 18.33 -7.98 -13.76
CA LEU A 449 19.41 -8.70 -14.44
C LEU A 449 20.72 -7.93 -14.40
N LEU A 450 20.64 -6.62 -14.63
CA LEU A 450 21.81 -5.77 -14.60
C LEU A 450 22.42 -5.67 -13.21
N PHE A 451 21.60 -5.56 -12.16
CA PHE A 451 22.08 -5.51 -10.78
C PHE A 451 22.88 -6.78 -10.43
N ASP A 452 22.29 -7.97 -10.65
CA ASP A 452 22.93 -9.26 -10.37
C ASP A 452 24.24 -9.43 -11.15
N LEU A 453 24.22 -8.98 -12.42
CA LEU A 453 25.39 -9.07 -13.28
C LEU A 453 26.52 -8.14 -12.83
N MET A 454 26.20 -6.88 -12.49
CA MET A 454 27.16 -5.89 -11.98
C MET A 454 27.74 -6.29 -10.63
N GLU A 455 26.89 -6.79 -9.72
CA GLU A 455 27.32 -7.28 -8.42
C GLU A 455 28.37 -8.39 -8.59
N ASN A 456 28.09 -9.38 -9.42
CA ASN A 456 28.95 -10.55 -9.57
C ASN A 456 30.22 -10.27 -10.39
N LYS A 457 30.12 -9.47 -11.45
CA LYS A 457 31.24 -9.22 -12.38
C LYS A 457 32.13 -8.06 -11.96
N ILE A 458 31.57 -7.04 -11.34
CA ILE A 458 32.28 -5.77 -11.10
C ILE A 458 32.44 -5.50 -9.60
N TRP A 459 31.32 -5.36 -8.87
CA TRP A 459 31.36 -4.81 -7.51
C TRP A 459 32.05 -5.75 -6.52
N ASN A 460 31.65 -7.05 -6.51
CA ASN A 460 32.27 -8.05 -5.66
C ASN A 460 33.73 -8.28 -6.06
N LYS A 461 34.03 -8.31 -7.37
CA LYS A 461 35.38 -8.45 -7.87
C LYS A 461 36.27 -7.30 -7.41
N ALA A 462 35.86 -6.05 -7.62
CA ALA A 462 36.65 -4.89 -7.21
C ALA A 462 36.87 -4.80 -5.71
N SER A 463 35.89 -5.25 -4.91
CA SER A 463 35.98 -5.24 -3.44
C SER A 463 36.88 -6.34 -2.88
N MET A 464 37.04 -7.47 -3.59
CA MET A 464 37.78 -8.66 -3.13
C MET A 464 39.17 -8.80 -3.78
N ASP A 465 39.42 -8.11 -4.91
CA ASP A 465 40.69 -8.18 -5.65
C ASP A 465 41.73 -7.21 -5.09
N GLU A 466 42.29 -7.54 -3.94
CA GLU A 466 43.33 -6.71 -3.31
C GLU A 466 44.53 -6.47 -4.21
N VAL A 467 44.93 -7.46 -4.99
CA VAL A 467 46.09 -7.37 -5.90
C VAL A 467 45.79 -6.41 -7.05
N GLY A 468 44.62 -6.55 -7.67
CA GLY A 468 44.16 -5.66 -8.74
C GLY A 468 43.95 -4.24 -8.26
N LEU A 469 43.34 -4.06 -7.09
CA LEU A 469 43.10 -2.75 -6.48
C LEU A 469 44.42 -2.01 -6.19
N ASN A 470 45.39 -2.71 -5.57
CA ASN A 470 46.70 -2.12 -5.32
C ASN A 470 47.42 -1.74 -6.61
N LYS A 471 47.41 -2.61 -7.64
CA LYS A 471 48.00 -2.33 -8.93
C LYS A 471 47.35 -1.12 -9.59
N PHE A 472 46.04 -1.04 -9.55
CA PHE A 472 45.27 0.08 -10.07
C PHE A 472 45.65 1.38 -9.35
N TYR A 473 45.65 1.38 -8.01
CA TYR A 473 46.06 2.53 -7.20
C TYR A 473 47.49 2.99 -7.55
N LEU A 474 48.45 2.10 -7.60
CA LEU A 474 49.87 2.43 -7.90
C LEU A 474 50.01 3.05 -9.31
N SER A 475 49.26 2.55 -10.31
CA SER A 475 49.30 3.10 -11.66
C SER A 475 48.62 4.49 -11.77
N HIS A 476 47.77 4.87 -10.79
CA HIS A 476 47.07 6.13 -10.74
C HIS A 476 47.43 6.99 -9.52
N LYS A 477 48.54 6.68 -8.82
CA LYS A 477 48.92 7.33 -7.56
C LYS A 477 48.95 8.85 -7.65
N ASN A 478 49.39 9.38 -8.78
CA ASN A 478 49.46 10.84 -9.03
C ASN A 478 48.08 11.53 -9.05
N LYS A 479 47.01 10.78 -9.34
CA LYS A 479 45.62 11.29 -9.33
C LYS A 479 45.11 11.53 -7.90
N TYR A 480 45.57 10.73 -6.95
CA TYR A 480 44.94 10.68 -5.63
C TYR A 480 45.62 11.55 -4.58
N GLY A 481 46.94 11.65 -4.60
CA GLY A 481 47.71 12.47 -3.65
C GLY A 481 47.64 12.05 -2.16
N LYS A 482 47.04 10.88 -1.87
CA LYS A 482 46.82 10.29 -0.53
C LYS A 482 47.13 8.81 -0.56
N GLU A 483 47.44 8.22 0.59
CA GLU A 483 47.67 6.78 0.69
C GLU A 483 46.35 5.98 0.55
N LEU A 484 46.47 4.74 0.04
CA LEU A 484 45.32 3.89 -0.32
C LEU A 484 44.32 3.71 0.85
N ASP A 485 44.80 3.51 2.05
CA ASP A 485 43.95 3.26 3.23
C ASP A 485 43.05 4.45 3.56
N GLU A 486 43.48 5.67 3.28
CA GLU A 486 42.68 6.89 3.54
C GLU A 486 41.57 7.09 2.52
N ILE A 487 41.73 6.56 1.32
CA ILE A 487 40.81 6.81 0.18
C ILE A 487 40.30 5.53 -0.48
N ARG A 488 40.41 4.40 0.23
CA ARG A 488 40.11 3.06 -0.28
C ARG A 488 38.75 2.99 -0.99
N GLY A 489 37.71 3.60 -0.42
CA GLY A 489 36.39 3.62 -1.04
C GLY A 489 36.34 4.32 -2.40
N GLN A 490 37.07 5.44 -2.54
CA GLN A 490 37.19 6.16 -3.82
C GLN A 490 37.96 5.34 -4.86
N VAL A 491 39.06 4.71 -4.44
CA VAL A 491 39.88 3.86 -5.34
C VAL A 491 39.11 2.64 -5.80
N ILE A 492 38.31 2.00 -4.92
CA ILE A 492 37.41 0.89 -5.28
C ILE A 492 36.39 1.36 -6.34
N SER A 493 35.76 2.52 -6.16
CA SER A 493 34.82 3.07 -7.15
C SER A 493 35.47 3.32 -8.51
N ASP A 494 36.65 3.96 -8.52
CA ASP A 494 37.39 4.21 -9.76
C ASP A 494 37.88 2.90 -10.42
N TYR A 495 38.22 1.89 -9.63
CA TYR A 495 38.58 0.57 -10.12
C TYR A 495 37.38 -0.18 -10.70
N GLN A 496 36.21 -0.06 -10.09
CA GLN A 496 34.94 -0.56 -10.66
C GLN A 496 34.68 0.03 -12.05
N ASP A 497 34.84 1.34 -12.20
CA ASP A 497 34.67 2.03 -13.47
C ASP A 497 35.65 1.52 -14.54
N GLU A 498 36.91 1.26 -14.17
CA GLU A 498 37.89 0.72 -15.12
C GLU A 498 37.57 -0.73 -15.52
N LEU A 499 37.21 -1.58 -14.56
CA LEU A 499 36.77 -2.95 -14.84
C LEU A 499 35.54 -2.98 -15.73
N GLU A 500 34.60 -2.07 -15.53
CA GLU A 500 33.40 -1.97 -16.37
C GLU A 500 33.76 -1.51 -17.79
N LYS A 501 34.63 -0.52 -17.94
CA LYS A 501 35.09 -0.05 -19.26
C LYS A 501 35.80 -1.16 -20.04
N GLU A 502 36.68 -1.92 -19.39
CA GLU A 502 37.35 -3.05 -20.02
C GLU A 502 36.33 -4.12 -20.45
N TRP A 503 35.42 -4.46 -19.59
CA TRP A 503 34.37 -5.43 -19.89
C TRP A 503 33.46 -4.97 -21.04
N ILE A 504 33.04 -3.70 -21.08
CA ILE A 504 32.27 -3.15 -22.19
C ILE A 504 33.04 -3.25 -23.51
N LYS A 505 34.35 -2.95 -23.52
CA LYS A 505 35.21 -3.16 -24.71
C LYS A 505 35.15 -4.60 -25.20
N ASP A 506 35.17 -5.57 -24.28
CA ASP A 506 35.11 -6.99 -24.65
C ASP A 506 33.71 -7.40 -25.14
N LEU A 507 32.64 -6.87 -24.53
CA LEU A 507 31.28 -7.07 -25.03
C LEU A 507 31.09 -6.53 -26.43
N ARG A 508 31.66 -5.35 -26.72
CA ARG A 508 31.63 -4.74 -28.07
C ARG A 508 32.44 -5.54 -29.10
N LYS A 509 33.54 -6.15 -28.72
CA LYS A 509 34.31 -7.06 -29.63
C LYS A 509 33.52 -8.33 -29.96
N LYS A 510 32.76 -8.86 -29.02
CA LYS A 510 31.97 -10.10 -29.16
C LYS A 510 30.66 -9.90 -29.93
N ASN A 511 30.18 -8.66 -30.06
CA ASN A 511 28.88 -8.36 -30.66
C ASN A 511 28.99 -7.37 -31.82
N THR A 512 28.18 -7.59 -32.84
CA THR A 512 28.05 -6.66 -33.96
C THR A 512 26.93 -5.66 -33.66
N ILE A 513 27.26 -4.37 -33.64
CA ILE A 513 26.30 -3.28 -33.42
C ILE A 513 26.07 -2.56 -34.73
N LYS A 514 24.82 -2.38 -35.13
CA LYS A 514 24.45 -1.67 -36.37
C LYS A 514 23.39 -0.62 -36.06
N VAL A 515 23.79 0.66 -36.05
CA VAL A 515 22.90 1.80 -35.87
C VAL A 515 22.21 2.16 -37.18
N LYS A 516 20.93 2.49 -37.14
CA LYS A 516 20.16 2.98 -38.30
C LYS A 516 20.25 4.51 -38.37
N GLU A 517 21.32 5.00 -39.00
CA GLU A 517 21.65 6.42 -39.10
C GLU A 517 20.49 7.32 -39.57
N LYS A 518 19.65 6.82 -40.49
CA LYS A 518 18.48 7.56 -40.97
C LYS A 518 17.42 7.74 -39.88
N VAL A 519 17.26 6.74 -39.00
CA VAL A 519 16.33 6.77 -37.89
C VAL A 519 16.87 7.66 -36.78
N LEU A 520 18.17 7.55 -36.49
CA LEU A 520 18.86 8.38 -35.50
C LEU A 520 18.76 9.86 -35.85
N ARG A 521 19.01 10.23 -37.12
CA ARG A 521 18.86 11.62 -37.59
C ARG A 521 17.44 12.16 -37.46
N LYS A 522 16.42 11.34 -37.65
CA LYS A 522 15.04 11.74 -37.38
C LYS A 522 14.80 11.97 -35.91
N LEU A 523 15.35 11.09 -35.07
CA LEU A 523 15.21 11.16 -33.61
C LEU A 523 15.86 12.44 -33.07
N LYS A 524 17.08 12.79 -33.51
CA LYS A 524 17.77 14.05 -33.17
C LYS A 524 16.92 15.27 -33.50
N LYS A 525 16.32 15.32 -34.67
CA LYS A 525 15.42 16.42 -35.06
C LYS A 525 14.21 16.55 -34.15
N THR A 526 13.74 15.46 -33.55
CA THR A 526 12.62 15.49 -32.59
C THR A 526 12.99 16.22 -31.31
N TYR A 527 14.27 16.17 -30.91
CA TYR A 527 14.79 16.80 -29.69
C TYR A 527 15.61 18.08 -29.97
N ASN A 528 15.52 18.64 -31.19
CA ASN A 528 16.23 19.86 -31.62
C ASN A 528 17.76 19.76 -31.53
N GLN A 529 18.31 18.57 -31.82
CA GLN A 529 19.74 18.27 -31.83
C GLN A 529 20.25 17.95 -33.24
#